data_c961461c73a0651b2e3f791c8f03ede6
#
_entry.id   c961461c73a0651b2e3f791c8f03ede6
#
_cell.length_a   1.000
_cell.length_b   1.000
_cell.length_c   1.000
_cell.angle_alpha   90.00
_cell.angle_beta   90.00
_cell.angle_gamma   90.00
#
_symmetry.space_group_name_H-M   'P 1'
#
loop_
_entity.id
_entity.type
_entity.pdbx_description
1 polymer ?
#
loop_
_entity_poly.entity_id
_entity_poly.type
_entity_poly.pdbx_seq_one_letter_code
_entity_poly.pdbx_strand_id
1 'polypeptide(L)'
;MNQALLSRIAANIRDVGRQERLAVERPYFHIFISPQTLDHLTFATPLPGEPADWTEAVVDMVAVFREHGKRPRLEFIAELHPNLAAALEQAGLVCERRDPVMVLHLSDLATAPDSRPQWHYRPLTAENETLLRTFLARQSIAYGGSDAAEETIAWLPNLQRGLADGFVLGAALEQAGELVAGAVIQMGEGPGELAGVWTASEWRKRGLAFAVCRQLLAAYAALGHTTCWLSAAEGAQHLYEKLGFVTVGTQLNYGGASPR
;
A
#
# COMPACT_ATOMS: atom_id res chain seq x y z
N MET A 1 -13.73 3.95 -19.73
CA MET A 1 -12.96 4.95 -18.96
C MET A 1 -12.26 4.33 -17.73
N ASN A 2 -12.88 3.34 -17.08
CA ASN A 2 -12.33 2.72 -15.86
C ASN A 2 -11.09 1.85 -16.12
N GLN A 3 -11.03 1.06 -17.22
CA GLN A 3 -9.94 0.10 -17.48
C GLN A 3 -8.57 0.78 -17.66
N ALA A 4 -8.49 1.92 -18.34
CA ALA A 4 -7.23 2.66 -18.50
C ALA A 4 -6.71 3.19 -17.15
N LEU A 5 -7.59 3.63 -16.25
CA LEU A 5 -7.21 4.07 -14.90
C LEU A 5 -6.74 2.88 -14.06
N LEU A 6 -7.46 1.76 -14.08
CA LEU A 6 -7.07 0.54 -13.38
C LEU A 6 -5.71 0.00 -13.87
N SER A 7 -5.44 0.06 -15.18
CA SER A 7 -4.14 -0.31 -15.75
C SER A 7 -3.00 0.59 -15.23
N ARG A 8 -3.24 1.90 -15.07
CA ARG A 8 -2.26 2.83 -14.48
C ARG A 8 -2.04 2.56 -12.99
N ILE A 9 -3.08 2.16 -12.26
CA ILE A 9 -2.95 1.73 -10.85
C ILE A 9 -2.12 0.43 -10.77
N ALA A 10 -2.40 -0.55 -11.64
CA ALA A 10 -1.60 -1.76 -11.69
C ALA A 10 -0.12 -1.50 -12.07
N ALA A 11 0.16 -0.48 -12.90
CA ALA A 11 1.52 -0.04 -13.18
C ALA A 11 2.19 0.55 -11.93
N ASN A 12 1.47 1.36 -11.13
CA ASN A 12 1.99 1.89 -9.87
C ASN A 12 2.34 0.76 -8.88
N ILE A 13 1.48 -0.25 -8.71
CA ILE A 13 1.75 -1.43 -7.86
C ILE A 13 3.08 -2.10 -8.27
N ARG A 14 3.29 -2.31 -9.58
CA ARG A 14 4.52 -2.94 -10.09
C ARG A 14 5.76 -2.07 -9.87
N ASP A 15 5.64 -0.78 -10.10
CA ASP A 15 6.76 0.15 -9.97
C ASP A 15 7.19 0.30 -8.51
N VAL A 16 6.25 0.52 -7.59
CA VAL A 16 6.51 0.54 -6.15
C VAL A 16 7.13 -0.78 -5.68
N GLY A 17 6.63 -1.91 -6.18
CA GLY A 17 7.22 -3.22 -5.88
C GLY A 17 8.70 -3.30 -6.24
N ARG A 18 9.10 -2.80 -7.42
CA ARG A 18 10.50 -2.78 -7.88
C ARG A 18 11.39 -1.83 -7.07
N GLN A 19 10.87 -0.71 -6.64
CA GLN A 19 11.64 0.28 -5.87
C GLN A 19 12.07 -0.26 -4.50
N GLU A 20 11.27 -1.12 -3.92
CA GLU A 20 11.43 -1.54 -2.53
C GLU A 20 11.95 -2.98 -2.35
N ARG A 21 11.91 -3.83 -3.40
CA ARG A 21 12.12 -5.29 -3.28
C ARG A 21 12.95 -5.86 -4.43
N LEU A 22 13.50 -7.05 -4.23
CA LEU A 22 14.06 -7.83 -5.31
C LEU A 22 12.92 -8.24 -6.27
N ALA A 23 12.99 -7.81 -7.51
CA ALA A 23 12.02 -8.18 -8.53
C ALA A 23 12.51 -9.41 -9.32
N VAL A 24 11.71 -10.48 -9.30
CA VAL A 24 11.89 -11.66 -10.16
C VAL A 24 10.84 -11.57 -11.27
N GLU A 25 11.31 -11.48 -12.51
CA GLU A 25 10.42 -11.35 -13.68
C GLU A 25 10.10 -12.74 -14.27
N ARG A 26 8.83 -12.95 -14.59
CA ARG A 26 8.29 -14.12 -15.30
C ARG A 26 7.38 -13.65 -16.43
N PRO A 27 7.06 -14.45 -17.42
CA PRO A 27 6.31 -14.01 -18.60
C PRO A 27 4.99 -13.28 -18.29
N TYR A 28 4.32 -13.66 -17.20
CA TYR A 28 3.01 -13.09 -16.82
C TYR A 28 2.96 -12.48 -15.43
N PHE A 29 4.06 -12.54 -14.65
CA PHE A 29 4.11 -12.03 -13.29
C PHE A 29 5.40 -11.29 -12.99
N HIS A 30 5.29 -10.21 -12.24
CA HIS A 30 6.39 -9.72 -11.40
C HIS A 30 6.21 -10.25 -9.99
N ILE A 31 7.28 -10.78 -9.42
CA ILE A 31 7.31 -11.35 -8.09
C ILE A 31 8.31 -10.53 -7.27
N PHE A 32 7.84 -9.93 -6.21
CA PHE A 32 8.61 -9.03 -5.37
C PHE A 32 8.97 -9.74 -4.07
N ILE A 33 10.25 -10.04 -3.91
CA ILE A 33 10.79 -10.77 -2.76
C ILE A 33 11.35 -9.76 -1.76
N SER A 34 10.74 -9.69 -0.59
CA SER A 34 11.29 -8.94 0.53
C SER A 34 12.30 -9.80 1.29
N PRO A 35 13.46 -9.26 1.72
CA PRO A 35 14.38 -9.95 2.62
C PRO A 35 13.78 -10.15 4.02
N GLN A 36 12.73 -9.42 4.35
CA GLN A 36 12.08 -9.46 5.66
C GLN A 36 11.16 -10.67 5.80
N THR A 37 10.84 -11.02 7.04
CA THR A 37 10.01 -12.20 7.37
C THR A 37 8.52 -11.95 7.23
N LEU A 38 8.09 -10.67 7.19
CA LEU A 38 6.67 -10.30 7.06
C LEU A 38 6.10 -10.75 5.71
N ASP A 39 5.18 -11.69 5.75
CA ASP A 39 4.58 -12.32 4.56
C ASP A 39 3.99 -11.31 3.57
N HIS A 40 3.33 -10.26 4.06
CA HIS A 40 2.66 -9.28 3.21
C HIS A 40 3.63 -8.38 2.43
N LEU A 41 4.91 -8.41 2.74
CA LEU A 41 5.93 -7.67 2.00
C LEU A 41 6.46 -8.42 0.77
N THR A 42 6.15 -9.72 0.65
CA THR A 42 6.51 -10.55 -0.50
C THR A 42 5.25 -10.93 -1.25
N PHE A 43 5.11 -10.50 -2.49
CA PHE A 43 3.92 -10.77 -3.30
C PHE A 43 4.24 -10.77 -4.80
N ALA A 44 3.37 -11.39 -5.58
CA ALA A 44 3.36 -11.29 -7.03
C ALA A 44 2.23 -10.38 -7.50
N THR A 45 2.37 -9.82 -8.68
CA THR A 45 1.31 -9.11 -9.39
C THR A 45 1.39 -9.43 -10.89
N PRO A 46 0.24 -9.57 -11.59
CA PRO A 46 0.27 -9.90 -13.01
C PRO A 46 0.77 -8.74 -13.87
N LEU A 47 1.38 -9.10 -14.98
CA LEU A 47 1.72 -8.21 -16.08
C LEU A 47 0.48 -7.91 -16.94
N PRO A 48 0.51 -6.83 -17.75
CA PRO A 48 -0.54 -6.59 -18.73
C PRO A 48 -0.72 -7.76 -19.71
N GLY A 49 -1.96 -8.06 -20.03
CA GLY A 49 -2.33 -9.17 -20.91
C GLY A 49 -2.82 -10.40 -20.14
N GLU A 50 -3.40 -11.33 -20.89
CA GLU A 50 -3.84 -12.63 -20.35
C GLU A 50 -3.30 -13.75 -21.23
N PRO A 51 -2.71 -14.83 -20.66
CA PRO A 51 -2.44 -16.04 -21.40
C PRO A 51 -3.75 -16.73 -21.78
N ALA A 52 -3.69 -17.66 -22.74
CA ALA A 52 -4.82 -18.50 -23.06
C ALA A 52 -5.23 -19.42 -21.88
N ASP A 53 -4.24 -19.78 -21.05
CA ASP A 53 -4.41 -20.55 -19.81
C ASP A 53 -3.43 -20.06 -18.76
N TRP A 54 -3.91 -19.76 -17.57
CA TRP A 54 -3.11 -19.30 -16.43
C TRP A 54 -2.41 -20.43 -15.67
N THR A 55 -2.77 -21.70 -15.91
CA THR A 55 -2.34 -22.84 -15.07
C THR A 55 -0.82 -22.94 -14.98
N GLU A 56 -0.13 -22.94 -16.11
CA GLU A 56 1.34 -23.07 -16.14
C GLU A 56 2.02 -21.85 -15.52
N ALA A 57 1.52 -20.65 -15.82
CA ALA A 57 2.05 -19.40 -15.26
C ALA A 57 1.91 -19.34 -13.73
N VAL A 58 0.79 -19.81 -13.18
CA VAL A 58 0.57 -19.87 -11.73
C VAL A 58 1.50 -20.88 -11.07
N VAL A 59 1.71 -22.05 -11.69
CA VAL A 59 2.67 -23.07 -11.19
C VAL A 59 4.09 -22.51 -11.14
N ASP A 60 4.54 -21.82 -12.19
CA ASP A 60 5.88 -21.19 -12.25
C ASP A 60 6.01 -20.08 -11.18
N MET A 61 5.01 -19.23 -11.03
CA MET A 61 4.98 -18.21 -9.97
C MET A 61 5.13 -18.84 -8.58
N VAL A 62 4.36 -19.87 -8.26
CA VAL A 62 4.43 -20.57 -6.96
C VAL A 62 5.79 -21.21 -6.73
N ALA A 63 6.44 -21.74 -7.78
CA ALA A 63 7.79 -22.30 -7.69
C ALA A 63 8.81 -21.23 -7.25
N VAL A 64 8.75 -20.02 -7.80
CA VAL A 64 9.63 -18.90 -7.38
C VAL A 64 9.50 -18.60 -5.88
N PHE A 65 8.29 -18.55 -5.34
CA PHE A 65 8.12 -18.33 -3.89
C PHE A 65 8.78 -19.45 -3.07
N ARG A 66 8.63 -20.71 -3.50
CA ARG A 66 9.24 -21.87 -2.82
C ARG A 66 10.76 -21.83 -2.86
N GLU A 67 11.35 -21.47 -4.00
CA GLU A 67 12.81 -21.32 -4.16
C GLU A 67 13.39 -20.27 -3.19
N HIS A 68 12.60 -19.23 -2.84
CA HIS A 68 13.01 -18.21 -1.89
C HIS A 68 12.56 -18.50 -0.45
N GLY A 69 11.95 -19.65 -0.17
CA GLY A 69 11.44 -20.01 1.17
C GLY A 69 10.30 -19.09 1.63
N LYS A 70 9.53 -18.52 0.69
CA LYS A 70 8.44 -17.59 0.96
C LYS A 70 7.08 -18.24 0.70
N ARG A 71 6.07 -17.77 1.42
CA ARG A 71 4.68 -18.12 1.19
C ARG A 71 4.18 -17.48 -0.12
N PRO A 72 3.56 -18.24 -1.04
CA PRO A 72 2.97 -17.66 -2.24
C PRO A 72 1.88 -16.65 -1.89
N ARG A 73 1.99 -15.45 -2.44
CA ARG A 73 1.00 -14.38 -2.33
C ARG A 73 0.87 -13.67 -3.67
N LEU A 74 -0.37 -13.31 -4.01
CA LEU A 74 -0.66 -12.55 -5.22
C LEU A 74 -1.66 -11.44 -4.92
N GLU A 75 -1.38 -10.26 -5.43
CA GLU A 75 -2.26 -9.09 -5.35
C GLU A 75 -2.54 -8.57 -6.76
N PHE A 76 -3.80 -8.42 -7.13
CA PHE A 76 -4.18 -7.94 -8.44
C PHE A 76 -5.57 -7.30 -8.49
N ILE A 77 -5.80 -6.50 -9.53
CA ILE A 77 -7.09 -5.87 -9.82
C ILE A 77 -7.92 -6.84 -10.64
N ALA A 78 -9.04 -7.30 -10.07
CA ALA A 78 -9.91 -8.35 -10.64
C ALA A 78 -10.40 -8.03 -12.07
N GLU A 79 -10.74 -6.77 -12.29
CA GLU A 79 -11.30 -6.29 -13.57
C GLU A 79 -10.28 -6.32 -14.72
N LEU A 80 -8.98 -6.40 -14.41
CA LEU A 80 -7.91 -6.51 -15.42
C LEU A 80 -7.59 -7.95 -15.79
N HIS A 81 -7.88 -8.92 -14.89
CA HIS A 81 -7.54 -10.33 -15.04
C HIS A 81 -8.68 -11.22 -14.57
N PRO A 82 -9.83 -11.24 -15.30
CA PRO A 82 -11.06 -11.89 -14.86
C PRO A 82 -10.94 -13.43 -14.72
N ASN A 83 -10.02 -14.06 -15.45
CA ASN A 83 -9.84 -15.52 -15.44
C ASN A 83 -8.78 -16.00 -14.43
N LEU A 84 -7.97 -15.08 -13.85
CA LEU A 84 -6.85 -15.45 -12.99
C LEU A 84 -7.30 -16.06 -11.66
N ALA A 85 -8.39 -15.56 -11.07
CA ALA A 85 -8.90 -16.06 -9.79
C ALA A 85 -9.17 -17.57 -9.80
N ALA A 86 -9.83 -18.06 -10.85
CA ALA A 86 -10.13 -19.49 -11.00
C ALA A 86 -8.87 -20.37 -11.08
N ALA A 87 -7.84 -19.91 -11.79
CA ALA A 87 -6.57 -20.62 -11.89
C ALA A 87 -5.81 -20.67 -10.56
N LEU A 88 -5.86 -19.58 -9.78
CA LEU A 88 -5.26 -19.55 -8.45
C LEU A 88 -5.94 -20.52 -7.49
N GLU A 89 -7.27 -20.59 -7.51
CA GLU A 89 -8.06 -21.52 -6.68
C GLU A 89 -7.80 -22.98 -7.09
N GLN A 90 -7.69 -23.28 -8.38
CA GLN A 90 -7.30 -24.61 -8.88
C GLN A 90 -5.87 -24.99 -8.42
N ALA A 91 -4.97 -24.04 -8.32
CA ALA A 91 -3.62 -24.25 -7.80
C ALA A 91 -3.56 -24.33 -6.26
N GLY A 92 -4.69 -24.23 -5.56
CA GLY A 92 -4.80 -24.34 -4.11
C GLY A 92 -4.49 -23.05 -3.34
N LEU A 93 -4.45 -21.88 -4.02
CA LEU A 93 -4.41 -20.59 -3.33
C LEU A 93 -5.83 -20.18 -2.91
N VAL A 94 -5.93 -19.44 -1.84
CA VAL A 94 -7.21 -19.00 -1.25
C VAL A 94 -7.29 -17.47 -1.33
N CYS A 95 -8.44 -16.95 -1.73
CA CYS A 95 -8.71 -15.51 -1.65
C CYS A 95 -8.85 -15.10 -0.17
N GLU A 96 -7.86 -14.39 0.33
CA GLU A 96 -7.80 -13.93 1.72
C GLU A 96 -8.56 -12.63 1.95
N ARG A 97 -8.52 -11.73 0.94
CA ARG A 97 -9.17 -10.43 1.02
C ARG A 97 -9.67 -9.98 -0.36
N ARG A 98 -10.76 -9.20 -0.31
CA ARG A 98 -11.35 -8.47 -1.44
C ARG A 98 -11.51 -7.04 -1.01
N ASP A 99 -10.60 -6.18 -1.44
CA ASP A 99 -10.56 -4.79 -1.01
C ASP A 99 -11.05 -3.88 -2.15
N PRO A 100 -11.94 -2.90 -1.89
CA PRO A 100 -12.31 -1.94 -2.91
C PRO A 100 -11.08 -1.09 -3.31
N VAL A 101 -10.83 -1.01 -4.61
CA VAL A 101 -9.89 -0.04 -5.19
C VAL A 101 -10.63 1.28 -5.28
N MET A 102 -10.11 2.29 -4.61
CA MET A 102 -10.73 3.61 -4.55
C MET A 102 -9.80 4.67 -5.14
N VAL A 103 -10.39 5.66 -5.79
CA VAL A 103 -9.66 6.75 -6.44
C VAL A 103 -10.23 8.09 -6.00
N LEU A 104 -9.37 9.07 -5.82
CA LEU A 104 -9.68 10.47 -5.61
C LEU A 104 -9.08 11.31 -6.73
N HIS A 105 -9.89 12.10 -7.42
CA HIS A 105 -9.39 13.26 -8.16
C HIS A 105 -9.12 14.36 -7.14
N LEU A 106 -7.88 14.86 -7.09
CA LEU A 106 -7.45 15.78 -6.02
C LEU A 106 -8.17 17.14 -6.06
N SER A 107 -8.80 17.49 -7.19
CA SER A 107 -9.76 18.60 -7.27
C SER A 107 -10.98 18.40 -6.39
N ASP A 108 -11.34 17.16 -6.09
CA ASP A 108 -12.54 16.78 -5.35
C ASP A 108 -12.23 16.50 -3.87
N LEU A 109 -10.99 16.76 -3.46
CA LEU A 109 -10.56 16.59 -2.06
C LEU A 109 -11.42 17.44 -1.12
N ALA A 110 -12.04 16.80 -0.15
CA ALA A 110 -12.94 17.45 0.80
C ALA A 110 -12.27 18.65 1.52
N THR A 111 -12.88 19.82 1.37
CA THR A 111 -12.43 21.08 1.99
C THR A 111 -13.03 21.22 3.39
N ALA A 112 -12.67 20.37 4.34
CA ALA A 112 -13.07 20.59 5.73
C ALA A 112 -12.03 21.50 6.41
N PRO A 113 -12.44 22.58 7.10
CA PRO A 113 -11.52 23.37 7.87
C PRO A 113 -10.94 22.50 9.00
N ASP A 114 -9.65 22.34 9.00
CA ASP A 114 -8.93 21.67 10.11
C ASP A 114 -8.75 22.72 11.23
N SER A 115 -9.81 22.94 11.99
CA SER A 115 -9.85 23.95 13.03
C SER A 115 -9.42 23.43 14.41
N ARG A 116 -8.64 22.34 14.45
CA ARG A 116 -8.16 21.77 15.71
C ARG A 116 -6.69 22.16 15.95
N PRO A 117 -6.40 23.26 16.63
CA PRO A 117 -5.05 23.82 16.80
C PRO A 117 -4.10 22.94 17.62
N GLN A 118 -4.60 21.86 18.17
CA GLN A 118 -3.84 20.95 19.05
C GLN A 118 -3.00 19.91 18.32
N TRP A 119 -3.15 19.76 16.99
CA TRP A 119 -2.41 18.78 16.21
C TRP A 119 -1.40 19.49 15.31
N HIS A 120 -0.15 19.04 15.40
CA HIS A 120 0.93 19.55 14.55
C HIS A 120 1.18 18.57 13.42
N TYR A 121 1.04 19.03 12.17
CA TYR A 121 1.42 18.29 10.99
C TYR A 121 2.95 18.22 10.88
N ARG A 122 3.49 17.03 10.78
CA ARG A 122 4.92 16.75 10.69
C ARG A 122 5.20 16.02 9.38
N PRO A 123 5.71 16.71 8.34
CA PRO A 123 6.21 16.03 7.16
C PRO A 123 7.34 15.07 7.55
N LEU A 124 7.38 13.89 6.95
CA LEU A 124 8.52 12.99 7.06
C LEU A 124 9.61 13.46 6.09
N THR A 125 10.85 13.51 6.55
CA THR A 125 12.03 13.81 5.73
C THR A 125 13.10 12.75 5.97
N ALA A 126 13.91 12.45 4.95
CA ALA A 126 14.94 11.40 5.01
C ALA A 126 15.98 11.63 6.13
N GLU A 127 16.27 12.89 6.44
CA GLU A 127 17.29 13.32 7.40
C GLU A 127 16.85 13.13 8.85
N ASN A 128 15.53 13.10 9.13
CA ASN A 128 15.02 13.01 10.49
C ASN A 128 14.82 11.54 10.92
N GLU A 129 15.92 10.83 11.09
CA GLU A 129 15.92 9.40 11.45
C GLU A 129 15.10 9.13 12.73
N THR A 130 15.19 9.98 13.75
CA THR A 130 14.45 9.81 14.99
C THR A 130 12.93 9.83 14.76
N LEU A 131 12.45 10.76 13.92
CA LEU A 131 11.04 10.83 13.55
C LEU A 131 10.60 9.60 12.77
N LEU A 132 11.43 9.13 11.82
CA LEU A 132 11.13 7.98 11.00
C LEU A 132 11.07 6.68 11.83
N ARG A 133 12.01 6.48 12.75
CA ARG A 133 11.98 5.34 13.69
C ARG A 133 10.71 5.36 14.54
N THR A 134 10.37 6.52 15.10
CA THR A 134 9.14 6.67 15.90
C THR A 134 7.90 6.41 15.05
N PHE A 135 7.86 6.92 13.80
CA PHE A 135 6.76 6.69 12.87
C PHE A 135 6.56 5.20 12.60
N LEU A 136 7.62 4.47 12.23
CA LEU A 136 7.56 3.03 11.95
C LEU A 136 7.16 2.22 13.19
N ALA A 137 7.69 2.53 14.36
CA ALA A 137 7.34 1.86 15.62
C ALA A 137 5.84 2.05 15.94
N ARG A 138 5.33 3.29 15.87
CA ARG A 138 3.91 3.58 16.11
C ARG A 138 2.99 2.94 15.08
N GLN A 139 3.40 2.90 13.81
CA GLN A 139 2.69 2.20 12.75
C GLN A 139 2.61 0.70 13.02
N SER A 140 3.72 0.06 13.39
CA SER A 140 3.77 -1.37 13.75
C SER A 140 2.80 -1.69 14.87
N ILE A 141 2.84 -0.94 15.98
CA ILE A 141 1.91 -1.09 17.10
C ILE A 141 0.46 -0.94 16.64
N ALA A 142 0.16 0.05 15.81
CA ALA A 142 -1.20 0.31 15.34
C ALA A 142 -1.77 -0.83 14.49
N TYR A 143 -0.89 -1.62 13.85
CA TYR A 143 -1.21 -2.82 13.08
C TYR A 143 -1.08 -4.13 13.87
N GLY A 144 -0.88 -4.06 15.19
CA GLY A 144 -0.84 -5.22 16.08
C GLY A 144 0.55 -5.85 16.26
N GLY A 145 1.60 -5.19 15.75
CA GLY A 145 2.99 -5.54 16.01
C GLY A 145 3.52 -4.95 17.32
N SER A 146 4.84 -4.98 17.51
CA SER A 146 5.53 -4.36 18.65
C SER A 146 6.40 -3.19 18.21
N ASP A 147 6.72 -2.28 19.15
CA ASP A 147 7.64 -1.16 18.92
C ASP A 147 9.11 -1.59 18.80
N ALA A 148 9.44 -2.74 19.35
CA ALA A 148 10.78 -3.34 19.35
C ALA A 148 11.02 -4.32 18.19
N ALA A 149 10.09 -4.42 17.22
CA ALA A 149 10.26 -5.35 16.10
C ALA A 149 11.48 -4.96 15.26
N GLU A 150 12.52 -5.80 15.26
CA GLU A 150 13.70 -5.64 14.37
C GLU A 150 13.26 -5.47 12.91
N GLU A 151 12.17 -6.10 12.52
CA GLU A 151 11.52 -6.02 11.22
C GLU A 151 11.04 -4.59 10.90
N THR A 152 10.53 -3.86 11.89
CA THR A 152 10.12 -2.46 11.72
C THR A 152 11.31 -1.55 11.46
N ILE A 153 12.41 -1.77 12.20
CA ILE A 153 13.65 -1.03 12.02
C ILE A 153 14.31 -1.38 10.69
N ALA A 154 14.20 -2.63 10.24
CA ALA A 154 14.74 -3.07 8.95
C ALA A 154 14.09 -2.37 7.75
N TRP A 155 12.90 -1.78 7.91
CA TRP A 155 12.25 -0.98 6.85
C TRP A 155 12.74 0.47 6.77
N LEU A 156 13.44 0.96 7.78
CA LEU A 156 13.92 2.35 7.85
C LEU A 156 14.76 2.77 6.63
N PRO A 157 15.75 1.99 6.14
CA PRO A 157 16.53 2.38 4.96
C PRO A 157 15.67 2.55 3.70
N ASN A 158 14.63 1.73 3.52
CA ASN A 158 13.70 1.84 2.40
C ASN A 158 12.88 3.12 2.49
N LEU A 159 12.34 3.43 3.68
CA LEU A 159 11.59 4.66 3.89
C LEU A 159 12.48 5.91 3.68
N GLN A 160 13.70 5.91 4.22
CA GLN A 160 14.66 7.01 4.03
C GLN A 160 14.98 7.23 2.56
N ARG A 161 15.30 6.15 1.83
CA ARG A 161 15.57 6.23 0.40
C ARG A 161 14.33 6.72 -0.36
N GLY A 162 13.14 6.18 -0.08
CA GLY A 162 11.90 6.60 -0.71
C GLY A 162 11.59 8.09 -0.55
N LEU A 163 11.84 8.62 0.63
CA LEU A 163 11.70 10.06 0.92
C LEU A 163 12.77 10.89 0.20
N ALA A 164 14.04 10.45 0.20
CA ALA A 164 15.15 11.16 -0.43
C ALA A 164 15.00 11.19 -1.96
N ASP A 165 14.61 10.08 -2.56
CA ASP A 165 14.49 9.93 -4.01
C ASP A 165 13.14 10.44 -4.55
N GLY A 166 12.21 10.84 -3.65
CA GLY A 166 10.94 11.44 -4.00
C GLY A 166 9.88 10.46 -4.49
N PHE A 167 10.01 9.16 -4.23
CA PHE A 167 8.96 8.18 -4.52
C PHE A 167 8.10 7.80 -3.30
N VAL A 168 8.40 8.39 -2.13
CA VAL A 168 7.52 8.38 -0.96
C VAL A 168 7.30 9.80 -0.48
N LEU A 169 6.05 10.17 -0.25
CA LEU A 169 5.65 11.35 0.50
C LEU A 169 5.00 10.87 1.80
N GLY A 170 5.42 11.37 2.95
CA GLY A 170 4.90 10.89 4.22
C GLY A 170 4.66 12.00 5.21
N ALA A 171 3.73 11.76 6.13
CA ALA A 171 3.45 12.68 7.22
C ALA A 171 2.88 11.98 8.45
N ALA A 172 3.06 12.64 9.59
CA ALA A 172 2.43 12.27 10.84
C ALA A 172 1.70 13.48 11.47
N LEU A 173 0.78 13.20 12.36
CA LEU A 173 0.25 14.17 13.31
C LEU A 173 0.89 13.93 14.66
N GLU A 174 1.34 15.03 15.27
CA GLU A 174 1.91 15.07 16.61
C GLU A 174 0.96 15.82 17.56
N GLN A 175 0.78 15.29 18.74
CA GLN A 175 0.08 15.95 19.85
C GLN A 175 0.83 15.71 21.14
N ALA A 176 1.08 16.77 21.91
CA ALA A 176 1.81 16.73 23.20
C ALA A 176 3.17 15.99 23.12
N GLY A 177 3.87 16.10 21.98
CA GLY A 177 5.16 15.45 21.75
C GLY A 177 5.09 13.99 21.29
N GLU A 178 3.89 13.43 21.10
CA GLU A 178 3.70 12.06 20.62
C GLU A 178 3.14 12.02 19.20
N LEU A 179 3.62 11.07 18.39
CA LEU A 179 3.00 10.78 17.09
C LEU A 179 1.72 9.97 17.32
N VAL A 180 0.60 10.52 16.86
CA VAL A 180 -0.74 9.98 17.14
C VAL A 180 -1.44 9.41 15.89
N ALA A 181 -1.01 9.80 14.70
CA ALA A 181 -1.47 9.26 13.41
C ALA A 181 -0.43 9.47 12.34
N GLY A 182 -0.50 8.70 11.27
CA GLY A 182 0.39 8.89 10.13
C GLY A 182 -0.12 8.21 8.87
N ALA A 183 0.48 8.58 7.75
CA ALA A 183 0.21 8.02 6.43
C ALA A 183 1.38 8.28 5.48
N VAL A 184 1.46 7.51 4.41
CA VAL A 184 2.38 7.72 3.29
C VAL A 184 1.63 7.71 1.96
N ILE A 185 2.21 8.33 0.94
CA ILE A 185 1.83 8.13 -0.46
C ILE A 185 3.04 7.53 -1.16
N GLN A 186 2.86 6.36 -1.76
CA GLN A 186 3.88 5.68 -2.56
C GLN A 186 3.71 6.09 -4.03
N MET A 187 4.73 6.71 -4.57
CA MET A 187 4.74 7.28 -5.92
C MET A 187 5.57 6.41 -6.86
N GLY A 188 5.11 6.32 -8.09
CA GLY A 188 5.74 5.58 -9.16
C GLY A 188 5.05 5.92 -10.48
N GLU A 189 5.01 5.00 -11.40
CA GLU A 189 4.24 5.15 -12.63
C GLU A 189 2.74 5.26 -12.31
N GLY A 190 2.06 6.25 -12.86
CA GLY A 190 0.61 6.46 -12.66
C GLY A 190 0.25 7.28 -11.41
N PRO A 191 -0.97 7.11 -10.86
CA PRO A 191 -1.39 7.79 -9.64
C PRO A 191 -0.70 7.17 -8.41
N GLY A 192 -0.30 8.01 -7.43
CA GLY A 192 0.30 7.50 -6.19
C GLY A 192 -0.72 6.79 -5.29
N GLU A 193 -0.24 5.83 -4.53
CA GLU A 193 -1.04 5.06 -3.55
C GLU A 193 -0.99 5.71 -2.17
N LEU A 194 -2.14 6.08 -1.63
CA LEU A 194 -2.25 6.41 -0.20
C LEU A 194 -2.23 5.11 0.61
N ALA A 195 -1.16 4.88 1.33
CA ALA A 195 -0.87 3.64 2.03
C ALA A 195 -0.46 3.88 3.50
N GLY A 196 -0.39 2.79 4.26
CA GLY A 196 0.17 2.82 5.60
C GLY A 196 -0.54 3.77 6.56
N VAL A 197 -1.85 4.00 6.40
CA VAL A 197 -2.64 4.91 7.25
C VAL A 197 -2.86 4.29 8.62
N TRP A 198 -2.42 4.97 9.66
CA TRP A 198 -2.55 4.49 11.04
C TRP A 198 -2.99 5.58 12.01
N THR A 199 -3.58 5.15 13.11
CA THR A 199 -3.88 5.99 14.29
C THR A 199 -3.63 5.17 15.54
N ALA A 200 -2.90 5.71 16.50
CA ALA A 200 -2.65 5.08 17.78
C ALA A 200 -3.97 4.74 18.48
N SER A 201 -4.05 3.58 19.12
CA SER A 201 -5.31 2.99 19.63
C SER A 201 -6.09 3.93 20.53
N GLU A 202 -5.40 4.61 21.44
CA GLU A 202 -5.92 5.57 22.41
C GLU A 202 -6.42 6.89 21.78
N TRP A 203 -6.05 7.12 20.52
CA TRP A 203 -6.38 8.30 19.75
C TRP A 203 -7.43 8.04 18.64
N ARG A 204 -7.90 6.81 18.50
CA ARG A 204 -8.91 6.43 17.48
C ARG A 204 -10.25 7.15 17.69
N LYS A 205 -11.08 7.20 16.65
CA LYS A 205 -12.41 7.83 16.63
C LYS A 205 -12.43 9.35 16.90
N ARG A 206 -11.28 10.03 16.76
CA ARG A 206 -11.15 11.48 16.94
C ARG A 206 -10.94 12.23 15.62
N GLY A 207 -11.00 11.54 14.48
CA GLY A 207 -10.83 12.14 13.14
C GLY A 207 -9.38 12.34 12.70
N LEU A 208 -8.39 11.78 13.42
CA LEU A 208 -6.96 11.96 13.12
C LEU A 208 -6.54 11.35 11.78
N ALA A 209 -7.03 10.14 11.45
CA ALA A 209 -6.77 9.53 10.15
C ALA A 209 -7.28 10.40 9.00
N PHE A 210 -8.49 10.98 9.13
CA PHE A 210 -9.02 11.94 8.16
C PHE A 210 -8.11 13.17 8.03
N ALA A 211 -7.68 13.73 9.15
CA ALA A 211 -6.86 14.94 9.17
C ALA A 211 -5.49 14.73 8.52
N VAL A 212 -4.77 13.63 8.87
CA VAL A 212 -3.45 13.36 8.29
C VAL A 212 -3.55 13.04 6.80
N CYS A 213 -4.51 12.21 6.38
CA CYS A 213 -4.71 11.89 4.96
C CYS A 213 -5.05 13.15 4.16
N ARG A 214 -5.97 14.00 4.64
CA ARG A 214 -6.34 15.23 3.94
C ARG A 214 -5.15 16.18 3.75
N GLN A 215 -4.34 16.39 4.78
CA GLN A 215 -3.17 17.25 4.69
C GLN A 215 -2.10 16.68 3.77
N LEU A 216 -1.87 15.36 3.84
CA LEU A 216 -0.92 14.67 2.96
C LEU A 216 -1.38 14.70 1.49
N LEU A 217 -2.68 14.49 1.22
CA LEU A 217 -3.26 14.60 -0.12
C LEU A 217 -3.17 16.03 -0.67
N ALA A 218 -3.36 17.05 0.18
CA ALA A 218 -3.18 18.44 -0.21
C ALA A 218 -1.70 18.74 -0.56
N ALA A 219 -0.75 18.22 0.22
CA ALA A 219 0.67 18.32 -0.09
C ALA A 219 1.02 17.61 -1.42
N TYR A 220 0.45 16.44 -1.66
CA TYR A 220 0.61 15.69 -2.90
C TYR A 220 0.04 16.43 -4.11
N ALA A 221 -1.13 17.09 -3.97
CA ALA A 221 -1.69 17.96 -5.00
C ALA A 221 -0.80 19.18 -5.29
N ALA A 222 -0.18 19.77 -4.27
CA ALA A 222 0.73 20.90 -4.42
C ALA A 222 2.01 20.56 -5.21
N LEU A 223 2.37 19.27 -5.30
CA LEU A 223 3.45 18.77 -6.17
C LEU A 223 3.02 18.60 -7.64
N GLY A 224 1.76 18.95 -7.99
CA GLY A 224 1.24 18.89 -9.35
C GLY A 224 0.53 17.57 -9.71
N HIS A 225 0.37 16.66 -8.77
CA HIS A 225 -0.39 15.43 -8.99
C HIS A 225 -1.90 15.72 -9.03
N THR A 226 -2.64 14.92 -9.79
CA THR A 226 -4.08 15.14 -10.01
C THR A 226 -4.96 14.01 -9.48
N THR A 227 -4.37 12.85 -9.20
CA THR A 227 -5.13 11.65 -8.86
C THR A 227 -4.34 10.83 -7.83
N CYS A 228 -5.02 10.35 -6.80
CA CYS A 228 -4.50 9.41 -5.80
C CYS A 228 -5.41 8.18 -5.75
N TRP A 229 -4.85 7.01 -5.43
CA TRP A 229 -5.60 5.79 -5.26
C TRP A 229 -5.27 5.10 -3.94
N LEU A 230 -6.07 4.14 -3.55
CA LEU A 230 -5.82 3.23 -2.44
C LEU A 230 -6.60 1.92 -2.60
N SER A 231 -6.16 0.89 -1.88
CA SER A 231 -6.93 -0.31 -1.61
C SER A 231 -7.43 -0.23 -0.16
N ALA A 232 -8.76 -0.16 0.03
CA ALA A 232 -9.34 0.10 1.35
C ALA A 232 -9.50 -1.20 2.14
N ALA A 233 -8.81 -1.32 3.29
CA ALA A 233 -9.03 -2.41 4.22
C ALA A 233 -10.47 -2.41 4.76
N GLU A 234 -10.93 -3.59 5.19
CA GLU A 234 -12.26 -3.76 5.79
C GLU A 234 -12.52 -2.75 6.92
N GLY A 235 -13.68 -2.09 6.86
CA GLY A 235 -14.09 -1.07 7.82
C GLY A 235 -13.48 0.31 7.65
N ALA A 236 -12.49 0.50 6.76
CA ALA A 236 -11.86 1.79 6.50
C ALA A 236 -12.52 2.59 5.35
N GLN A 237 -13.32 1.96 4.52
CA GLN A 237 -13.91 2.55 3.30
C GLN A 237 -14.60 3.90 3.58
N HIS A 238 -15.41 3.99 4.64
CA HIS A 238 -16.12 5.21 5.00
C HIS A 238 -15.23 6.42 5.32
N LEU A 239 -14.00 6.19 5.82
CA LEU A 239 -13.01 7.25 6.00
C LEU A 239 -12.64 7.87 4.65
N TYR A 240 -12.38 7.02 3.66
CA TYR A 240 -11.93 7.45 2.34
C TYR A 240 -13.05 8.05 1.51
N GLU A 241 -14.29 7.54 1.64
CA GLU A 241 -15.48 8.18 1.05
C GLU A 241 -15.65 9.62 1.55
N LYS A 242 -15.43 9.87 2.84
CA LYS A 242 -15.47 11.24 3.40
C LYS A 242 -14.37 12.15 2.87
N LEU A 243 -13.23 11.62 2.42
CA LEU A 243 -12.17 12.37 1.77
C LEU A 243 -12.49 12.68 0.30
N GLY A 244 -13.49 12.02 -0.28
CA GLY A 244 -13.89 12.15 -1.68
C GLY A 244 -13.46 10.99 -2.58
N PHE A 245 -12.88 9.92 -2.01
CA PHE A 245 -12.57 8.72 -2.80
C PHE A 245 -13.84 8.00 -3.24
N VAL A 246 -13.80 7.46 -4.46
CA VAL A 246 -14.87 6.65 -5.04
C VAL A 246 -14.32 5.28 -5.43
N THR A 247 -15.12 4.23 -5.24
CA THR A 247 -14.74 2.86 -5.64
C THR A 247 -14.78 2.73 -7.17
N VAL A 248 -13.71 2.18 -7.73
CA VAL A 248 -13.53 2.00 -9.19
C VAL A 248 -13.23 0.56 -9.60
N GLY A 249 -12.92 -0.32 -8.65
CA GLY A 249 -12.58 -1.72 -8.91
C GLY A 249 -12.37 -2.49 -7.62
N THR A 250 -11.84 -3.71 -7.75
CA THR A 250 -11.59 -4.64 -6.64
C THR A 250 -10.18 -5.18 -6.72
N GLN A 251 -9.40 -5.03 -5.64
CA GLN A 251 -8.14 -5.73 -5.46
C GLN A 251 -8.40 -7.07 -4.78
N LEU A 252 -7.92 -8.15 -5.39
CA LEU A 252 -7.94 -9.49 -4.82
C LEU A 252 -6.57 -9.81 -4.25
N ASN A 253 -6.57 -10.35 -3.04
CA ASN A 253 -5.37 -10.80 -2.34
C ASN A 253 -5.48 -12.31 -2.11
N TYR A 254 -4.61 -13.07 -2.76
CA TYR A 254 -4.55 -14.52 -2.66
C TYR A 254 -3.32 -14.97 -1.87
N GLY A 255 -3.47 -16.04 -1.10
CA GLY A 255 -2.39 -16.67 -0.36
C GLY A 255 -2.41 -18.19 -0.49
N GLY A 256 -1.22 -18.78 -0.56
CA GLY A 256 -1.02 -20.24 -0.49
C GLY A 256 -0.59 -20.69 0.90
N ALA A 257 -0.37 -22.00 1.06
CA ALA A 257 0.21 -22.54 2.29
C ALA A 257 1.68 -22.08 2.45
N SER A 258 2.10 -21.83 3.69
CA SER A 258 3.51 -21.59 3.99
C SER A 258 4.37 -22.79 3.60
N PRO A 259 5.58 -22.60 3.06
CA PRO A 259 6.51 -23.68 2.83
C PRO A 259 6.78 -24.42 4.15
N ARG A 260 6.82 -25.76 4.09
CA ARG A 260 7.14 -26.62 5.23
C ARG A 260 8.64 -26.65 5.45
#